data_feea73bd0c259956351599b12788dde3
#
_entry.id   feea73bd0c259956351599b12788dde3
#
_cell.length_a   1.000
_cell.length_b   1.000
_cell.length_c   1.000
_cell.angle_alpha   90.00
_cell.angle_beta   90.00
_cell.angle_gamma   90.00
#
_symmetry.space_group_name_H-M   'P 1'
#
loop_
_entity.id
_entity.type
_entity.pdbx_description
1 polymer ?
#
loop_
_entity_poly.entity_id
_entity_poly.type
_entity_poly.pdbx_seq_one_letter_code
_entity_poly.pdbx_strand_id
1 'polypeptide(L)'
;VFTVLFEDVRPISNVYGGVGVEPYYVSTERLNREQVMVEYNRLTEDKLITQLLEASNTMFMILNPYRQIVLANKELLKVLNVETSDIICKRPGEALRCIHAEKLEAGCGASGFCNECGAFKSIIKAIHGEIVEAECRITSDRNGKREAFDLAIKAQPITYNNENYVLLSALDISNKKRREVLERTFFHDVLNTAGGVYGLSYELKDCLAELGDEYYEIADMMHVLSGKLIDEIKFQQQLLAAENNQLLLDIRKVSLQEFISTIIEVTRKNIDSNEVDIILQHCDDIEIETDSVLLQRILLNMLKNAVEASGIEDVVAVNVILNEDSVRFSVNNRQYMDESIQLQVFQRSFSTKGSDRGIGTYSMRLLGEEYLKGKVWFTSNVKEGTTFYLEIPKEG
;
A
#
# COMPACT_ATOMS: atom_id res chain seq x y z
N VAL A 1 -36.35 21.63 -17.48
CA VAL A 1 -35.73 22.19 -18.66
C VAL A 1 -35.30 23.60 -18.34
N PHE A 2 -34.12 23.76 -17.79
CA PHE A 2 -33.41 25.04 -17.76
C PHE A 2 -32.01 24.77 -18.28
N THR A 3 -31.86 24.96 -19.55
CA THR A 3 -30.58 25.15 -20.23
C THR A 3 -30.10 26.54 -19.83
N VAL A 4 -29.24 26.65 -18.83
CA VAL A 4 -28.47 27.87 -18.59
C VAL A 4 -27.38 27.87 -19.64
N LEU A 5 -27.50 28.74 -20.58
CA LEU A 5 -26.59 29.05 -21.66
C LEU A 5 -25.23 29.45 -21.11
N PHE A 6 -24.23 28.61 -21.28
CA PHE A 6 -22.83 28.96 -21.22
C PHE A 6 -22.40 29.55 -22.58
N GLU A 7 -22.97 30.68 -22.97
CA GLU A 7 -22.44 31.56 -24.02
C GLU A 7 -21.87 32.80 -23.30
N ASP A 8 -20.58 32.96 -23.49
CA ASP A 8 -19.70 34.10 -23.30
C ASP A 8 -18.52 33.86 -22.35
N VAL A 9 -17.64 32.96 -22.79
CA VAL A 9 -16.25 33.02 -22.36
C VAL A 9 -15.44 33.60 -23.51
N ARG A 10 -15.31 34.93 -23.56
CA ARG A 10 -14.37 35.60 -24.47
C ARG A 10 -12.98 35.55 -23.88
N PRO A 11 -11.94 35.20 -24.66
CA PRO A 11 -10.57 35.27 -24.20
C PRO A 11 -10.15 36.74 -24.05
N ILE A 12 -9.74 37.13 -22.82
CA ILE A 12 -9.06 38.40 -22.62
C ILE A 12 -7.63 38.27 -23.09
N SER A 13 -7.34 38.87 -24.24
CA SER A 13 -6.00 38.91 -24.81
C SER A 13 -5.11 39.87 -24.02
N ASN A 14 -3.92 39.38 -23.66
CA ASN A 14 -2.65 40.08 -23.49
C ASN A 14 -2.56 41.33 -22.61
N VAL A 15 -2.12 41.14 -21.38
CA VAL A 15 -1.09 42.00 -20.77
C VAL A 15 -0.19 41.12 -19.92
N TYR A 16 0.88 40.60 -20.48
CA TYR A 16 2.18 40.21 -19.92
C TYR A 16 2.87 39.24 -20.90
N GLY A 17 3.86 39.76 -21.59
CA GLY A 17 4.69 38.97 -22.52
C GLY A 17 5.50 37.90 -21.82
N GLY A 18 5.46 36.70 -22.37
CA GLY A 18 6.36 35.61 -22.02
C GLY A 18 5.69 34.24 -22.05
N VAL A 19 5.88 33.50 -23.15
CA VAL A 19 5.68 32.06 -23.34
C VAL A 19 4.26 31.51 -23.13
N GLY A 20 3.59 31.17 -24.23
CA GLY A 20 2.22 30.73 -24.29
C GLY A 20 1.93 29.44 -23.53
N VAL A 21 1.11 29.59 -22.51
CA VAL A 21 0.23 28.57 -21.97
C VAL A 21 -1.12 29.24 -21.85
N GLU A 22 -2.12 28.76 -22.59
CA GLU A 22 -3.48 29.24 -22.44
C GLU A 22 -3.94 29.00 -21.00
N PRO A 23 -4.38 30.08 -20.28
CA PRO A 23 -4.90 29.89 -18.95
C PRO A 23 -6.29 29.24 -19.04
N TYR A 24 -6.50 28.11 -18.33
CA TYR A 24 -7.83 27.60 -18.05
C TYR A 24 -8.58 28.64 -17.22
N TYR A 25 -9.41 29.46 -17.87
CA TYR A 25 -10.23 30.45 -17.19
C TYR A 25 -11.42 29.79 -16.52
N VAL A 26 -11.30 29.57 -15.22
CA VAL A 26 -12.47 29.31 -14.39
C VAL A 26 -12.97 30.65 -13.87
N SER A 27 -14.28 30.87 -13.89
CA SER A 27 -14.90 32.11 -13.41
C SER A 27 -14.29 32.58 -12.09
N THR A 28 -13.88 33.83 -12.02
CA THR A 28 -13.40 34.49 -10.82
C THR A 28 -14.54 34.96 -9.92
N GLU A 29 -15.79 34.87 -10.39
CA GLU A 29 -16.99 35.30 -9.68
C GLU A 29 -17.09 34.65 -8.30
N ARG A 30 -17.64 35.46 -7.38
CA ARG A 30 -17.89 35.07 -5.99
C ARG A 30 -19.20 35.64 -5.52
N LEU A 31 -19.90 34.90 -4.68
CA LEU A 31 -20.96 35.46 -3.88
C LEU A 31 -20.38 36.38 -2.78
N ASN A 32 -21.12 37.40 -2.42
CA ASN A 32 -20.77 38.21 -1.26
C ASN A 32 -21.04 37.45 0.05
N ARG A 33 -20.53 37.99 1.17
CA ARG A 33 -20.62 37.30 2.46
C ARG A 33 -22.08 37.05 2.90
N GLU A 34 -22.97 38.00 2.64
CA GLU A 34 -24.38 37.89 3.03
C GLU A 34 -25.05 36.73 2.30
N GLN A 35 -24.81 36.59 1.00
CA GLN A 35 -25.34 35.48 0.18
C GLN A 35 -24.83 34.11 0.65
N VAL A 36 -23.55 34.02 0.91
CA VAL A 36 -22.95 32.73 1.41
C VAL A 36 -23.47 32.41 2.82
N MET A 37 -23.74 33.44 3.67
CA MET A 37 -24.32 33.20 4.99
C MET A 37 -25.77 32.70 4.93
N VAL A 38 -26.53 33.05 3.90
CA VAL A 38 -27.86 32.46 3.65
C VAL A 38 -27.74 30.96 3.34
N GLU A 39 -26.78 30.60 2.48
CA GLU A 39 -26.50 29.18 2.18
C GLU A 39 -26.04 28.42 3.44
N TYR A 40 -25.12 29.02 4.22
CA TYR A 40 -24.63 28.47 5.49
C TYR A 40 -25.76 28.18 6.47
N ASN A 41 -26.63 29.17 6.73
CA ASN A 41 -27.74 29.04 7.68
C ASN A 41 -28.70 27.92 7.23
N ARG A 42 -29.02 27.86 5.94
CA ARG A 42 -29.89 26.82 5.37
C ARG A 42 -29.32 25.42 5.56
N LEU A 43 -28.02 25.20 5.35
CA LEU A 43 -27.37 23.90 5.51
C LEU A 43 -27.24 23.51 7.00
N THR A 44 -27.03 24.51 7.89
CA THR A 44 -26.88 24.26 9.33
C THR A 44 -28.20 24.04 10.07
N GLU A 45 -29.32 24.51 9.52
CA GLU A 45 -30.66 24.18 10.02
C GLU A 45 -30.98 22.69 9.93
N ASP A 46 -30.41 21.99 8.94
CA ASP A 46 -30.53 20.55 8.81
C ASP A 46 -29.54 19.83 9.76
N LYS A 47 -30.09 19.37 10.89
CA LYS A 47 -29.31 18.67 11.92
C LYS A 47 -28.69 17.37 11.41
N LEU A 48 -29.29 16.71 10.41
CA LEU A 48 -28.77 15.46 9.88
C LEU A 48 -27.47 15.71 9.11
N ILE A 49 -27.42 16.77 8.27
CA ILE A 49 -26.20 17.15 7.54
C ILE A 49 -25.07 17.46 8.52
N THR A 50 -25.33 18.31 9.51
CA THR A 50 -24.31 18.68 10.49
C THR A 50 -23.82 17.50 11.31
N GLN A 51 -24.71 16.61 11.76
CA GLN A 51 -24.35 15.42 12.52
C GLN A 51 -23.53 14.43 11.69
N LEU A 52 -23.88 14.20 10.41
CA LEU A 52 -23.11 13.33 9.52
C LEU A 52 -21.70 13.84 9.25
N LEU A 53 -21.56 15.14 9.00
CA LEU A 53 -20.25 15.77 8.80
C LEU A 53 -19.38 15.71 10.07
N GLU A 54 -19.98 15.93 11.24
CA GLU A 54 -19.28 15.92 12.52
C GLU A 54 -18.92 14.51 13.03
N ALA A 55 -19.60 13.48 12.54
CA ALA A 55 -19.29 12.09 12.89
C ALA A 55 -18.00 11.54 12.26
N SER A 56 -17.38 12.29 11.36
CA SER A 56 -16.20 11.85 10.61
C SER A 56 -14.91 12.52 11.09
N ASN A 57 -13.83 11.73 11.12
CA ASN A 57 -12.47 12.23 11.34
C ASN A 57 -11.79 12.70 10.04
N THR A 58 -12.53 12.78 8.93
CA THR A 58 -12.05 13.32 7.65
C THR A 58 -12.44 14.80 7.56
N MET A 59 -11.57 15.62 7.00
CA MET A 59 -11.90 17.02 6.72
C MET A 59 -12.95 17.11 5.63
N PHE A 60 -14.10 17.74 5.92
CA PHE A 60 -15.18 17.95 4.96
C PHE A 60 -15.46 19.44 4.76
N MET A 61 -15.76 19.78 3.50
CA MET A 61 -16.23 21.08 3.07
C MET A 61 -17.39 20.90 2.11
N ILE A 62 -18.45 21.70 2.27
CA ILE A 62 -19.47 21.88 1.22
C ILE A 62 -19.15 23.20 0.52
N LEU A 63 -19.05 23.12 -0.81
CA LEU A 63 -18.72 24.27 -1.65
C LEU A 63 -19.93 24.62 -2.51
N ASN A 64 -20.19 25.91 -2.70
CA ASN A 64 -21.15 26.38 -3.71
C ASN A 64 -20.54 26.31 -5.14
N PRO A 65 -21.33 26.58 -6.20
CA PRO A 65 -20.83 26.58 -7.58
C PRO A 65 -19.69 27.56 -7.84
N TYR A 66 -19.53 28.58 -7.00
CA TYR A 66 -18.42 29.54 -7.06
C TYR A 66 -17.17 29.05 -6.32
N ARG A 67 -17.17 27.79 -5.85
CA ARG A 67 -16.10 27.12 -5.11
C ARG A 67 -15.82 27.71 -3.72
N GLN A 68 -16.78 28.48 -3.18
CA GLN A 68 -16.66 29.05 -1.84
C GLN A 68 -17.16 28.05 -0.80
N ILE A 69 -16.47 27.94 0.32
CA ILE A 69 -16.86 27.12 1.45
C ILE A 69 -18.12 27.70 2.08
N VAL A 70 -19.20 26.93 2.05
CA VAL A 70 -20.46 27.26 2.68
C VAL A 70 -20.67 26.51 3.99
N LEU A 71 -20.05 25.34 4.16
CA LEU A 71 -20.05 24.59 5.41
C LEU A 71 -18.77 23.79 5.54
N ALA A 72 -18.28 23.60 6.75
CA ALA A 72 -17.12 22.79 7.08
C ALA A 72 -17.33 22.07 8.42
N ASN A 73 -16.75 20.89 8.58
CA ASN A 73 -16.83 20.15 9.84
C ASN A 73 -15.73 20.56 10.83
N LYS A 74 -15.90 20.16 12.08
CA LYS A 74 -14.95 20.46 13.17
C LYS A 74 -13.56 19.92 12.92
N GLU A 75 -13.41 18.79 12.22
CA GLU A 75 -12.09 18.22 11.94
C GLU A 75 -11.27 19.15 11.04
N LEU A 76 -11.87 19.76 10.01
CA LEU A 76 -11.21 20.77 9.21
C LEU A 76 -10.78 21.98 10.05
N LEU A 77 -11.68 22.51 10.89
CA LEU A 77 -11.40 23.68 11.74
C LEU A 77 -10.25 23.39 12.71
N LYS A 78 -10.25 22.19 13.31
CA LYS A 78 -9.21 21.72 14.22
C LYS A 78 -7.85 21.60 13.52
N VAL A 79 -7.78 20.95 12.35
CA VAL A 79 -6.54 20.79 11.58
C VAL A 79 -5.97 22.16 11.15
N LEU A 80 -6.85 23.09 10.77
CA LEU A 80 -6.45 24.43 10.37
C LEU A 80 -6.18 25.36 11.56
N ASN A 81 -6.66 25.00 12.75
CA ASN A 81 -6.65 25.83 13.96
C ASN A 81 -7.29 27.21 13.72
N VAL A 82 -8.53 27.21 13.21
CA VAL A 82 -9.31 28.40 12.85
C VAL A 82 -10.76 28.22 13.26
N GLU A 83 -11.48 29.34 13.34
CA GLU A 83 -12.93 29.34 13.56
C GLU A 83 -13.70 29.29 12.24
N THR A 84 -14.97 28.88 12.29
CA THR A 84 -15.88 28.80 11.13
C THR A 84 -15.93 30.14 10.38
N SER A 85 -15.99 31.25 11.10
CA SER A 85 -16.03 32.62 10.53
C SER A 85 -14.83 32.95 9.65
N ASP A 86 -13.69 32.27 9.87
CA ASP A 86 -12.44 32.54 9.18
C ASP A 86 -12.37 31.86 7.80
N ILE A 87 -13.16 30.83 7.57
CA ILE A 87 -13.09 30.01 6.34
C ILE A 87 -14.33 30.10 5.48
N ILE A 88 -15.49 30.41 6.03
CA ILE A 88 -16.71 30.61 5.26
C ILE A 88 -16.50 31.77 4.25
N CYS A 89 -17.00 31.63 3.04
CA CYS A 89 -16.80 32.47 1.86
C CYS A 89 -15.43 32.33 1.19
N LYS A 90 -14.44 31.69 1.82
CA LYS A 90 -13.14 31.41 1.20
C LYS A 90 -13.22 30.20 0.28
N ARG A 91 -12.35 30.15 -0.72
CA ARG A 91 -12.10 28.94 -1.49
C ARG A 91 -11.15 28.00 -0.75
N PRO A 92 -11.17 26.68 -1.00
CA PRO A 92 -10.37 25.72 -0.23
C PRO A 92 -8.88 26.06 -0.11
N GLY A 93 -8.22 26.46 -1.20
CA GLY A 93 -6.80 26.85 -1.13
C GLY A 93 -6.54 28.10 -0.32
N GLU A 94 -7.50 29.02 -0.22
CA GLU A 94 -7.40 30.22 0.62
C GLU A 94 -7.58 29.86 2.11
N ALA A 95 -8.53 28.98 2.41
CA ALA A 95 -8.72 28.47 3.77
C ALA A 95 -7.49 27.69 4.25
N LEU A 96 -6.89 26.90 3.37
CA LEU A 96 -5.66 26.14 3.62
C LEU A 96 -4.38 26.98 3.56
N ARG A 97 -4.48 28.30 3.29
CA ARG A 97 -3.34 29.22 3.11
C ARG A 97 -2.31 28.67 2.09
N CYS A 98 -2.81 28.16 0.96
CA CYS A 98 -1.96 27.68 -0.11
C CYS A 98 -1.15 28.83 -0.72
N ILE A 99 0.17 28.70 -0.79
CA ILE A 99 1.07 29.72 -1.35
C ILE A 99 0.72 30.15 -2.78
N HIS A 100 0.02 29.30 -3.52
CA HIS A 100 -0.42 29.60 -4.87
C HIS A 100 -1.76 30.33 -4.92
N ALA A 101 -2.58 30.23 -3.86
CA ALA A 101 -3.83 30.96 -3.74
C ALA A 101 -3.61 32.44 -3.40
N GLU A 102 -2.49 32.78 -2.77
CA GLU A 102 -2.17 34.16 -2.35
C GLU A 102 -1.46 34.96 -3.44
N LYS A 103 -1.00 34.33 -4.53
CA LYS A 103 -0.24 35.00 -5.59
C LYS A 103 -1.06 35.95 -6.46
N LEU A 104 -2.36 35.72 -6.56
CA LEU A 104 -3.26 36.47 -7.43
C LEU A 104 -4.50 36.91 -6.64
N GLU A 105 -5.02 38.12 -6.89
CA GLU A 105 -6.24 38.62 -6.26
C GLU A 105 -7.46 37.72 -6.47
N ALA A 106 -7.51 37.05 -7.61
CA ALA A 106 -8.56 36.07 -7.92
C ALA A 106 -8.53 34.80 -7.03
N GLY A 107 -7.43 34.59 -6.31
CA GLY A 107 -7.31 33.53 -5.28
C GLY A 107 -7.13 32.11 -5.80
N CYS A 108 -7.67 31.15 -5.05
CA CYS A 108 -7.55 29.72 -5.38
C CYS A 108 -8.20 29.38 -6.73
N GLY A 109 -7.46 28.73 -7.60
CA GLY A 109 -7.87 28.33 -8.94
C GLY A 109 -7.45 29.31 -10.05
N ALA A 110 -6.78 30.42 -9.71
CA ALA A 110 -6.40 31.44 -10.68
C ALA A 110 -4.93 31.34 -11.12
N SER A 111 -4.08 30.67 -10.36
CA SER A 111 -2.66 30.50 -10.66
C SER A 111 -2.44 29.36 -11.67
N GLY A 112 -1.43 29.49 -12.56
CA GLY A 112 -1.01 28.41 -13.46
C GLY A 112 -0.69 27.08 -12.74
N PHE A 113 -0.24 27.13 -11.48
CA PHE A 113 -0.04 25.95 -10.64
C PHE A 113 -1.35 25.21 -10.30
N CYS A 114 -2.49 25.89 -10.34
CA CYS A 114 -3.80 25.28 -10.09
C CYS A 114 -4.19 24.29 -11.20
N ASN A 115 -3.62 24.42 -12.40
CA ASN A 115 -3.83 23.46 -13.49
C ASN A 115 -3.28 22.07 -13.17
N GLU A 116 -2.32 21.98 -12.26
CA GLU A 116 -1.78 20.69 -11.78
C GLU A 116 -2.30 20.29 -10.40
N CYS A 117 -3.14 21.13 -9.78
CA CYS A 117 -3.70 20.87 -8.46
C CYS A 117 -4.84 19.85 -8.53
N GLY A 118 -4.64 18.66 -7.91
CA GLY A 118 -5.66 17.61 -7.86
C GLY A 118 -6.98 18.08 -7.23
N ALA A 119 -6.94 18.87 -6.15
CA ALA A 119 -8.15 19.39 -5.50
C ALA A 119 -8.93 20.32 -6.43
N PHE A 120 -8.25 21.26 -7.10
CA PHE A 120 -8.90 22.18 -8.02
C PHE A 120 -9.55 21.44 -9.20
N LYS A 121 -8.80 20.53 -9.86
CA LYS A 121 -9.33 19.68 -10.95
C LYS A 121 -10.56 18.88 -10.51
N SER A 122 -10.53 18.29 -9.32
CA SER A 122 -11.63 17.50 -8.78
C SER A 122 -12.87 18.35 -8.49
N ILE A 123 -12.71 19.54 -7.93
CA ILE A 123 -13.81 20.47 -7.64
C ILE A 123 -14.50 20.88 -8.96
N ILE A 124 -13.73 21.24 -9.98
CA ILE A 124 -14.30 21.65 -11.29
C ILE A 124 -15.11 20.52 -11.93
N LYS A 125 -14.56 19.29 -11.95
CA LYS A 125 -15.27 18.13 -12.47
C LYS A 125 -16.53 17.82 -11.67
N ALA A 126 -16.48 17.96 -10.33
CA ALA A 126 -17.65 17.74 -9.49
C ALA A 126 -18.74 18.80 -9.71
N ILE A 127 -18.40 20.08 -9.99
CA ILE A 127 -19.37 21.08 -10.42
C ILE A 127 -20.09 20.67 -11.72
N HIS A 128 -19.41 19.95 -12.62
CA HIS A 128 -19.99 19.41 -13.84
C HIS A 128 -20.69 18.05 -13.68
N GLY A 129 -20.83 17.55 -12.44
CA GLY A 129 -21.61 16.34 -12.14
C GLY A 129 -20.78 15.06 -12.00
N GLU A 130 -19.45 15.11 -12.05
CA GLU A 130 -18.58 13.95 -11.92
C GLU A 130 -18.20 13.70 -10.45
N ILE A 131 -18.06 12.42 -10.06
CA ILE A 131 -17.43 12.03 -8.79
C ILE A 131 -15.96 11.77 -9.08
N VAL A 132 -15.06 12.45 -8.39
CA VAL A 132 -13.62 12.40 -8.67
C VAL A 132 -12.82 12.19 -7.39
N GLU A 133 -11.86 11.26 -7.48
CA GLU A 133 -10.84 11.05 -6.46
C GLU A 133 -9.47 11.44 -7.04
N ALA A 134 -8.67 12.16 -6.27
CA ALA A 134 -7.33 12.59 -6.69
C ALA A 134 -6.43 12.85 -5.48
N GLU A 135 -5.14 12.85 -5.71
CA GLU A 135 -4.18 13.34 -4.73
C GLU A 135 -3.85 14.82 -5.00
N CYS A 136 -3.65 15.56 -3.94
CA CYS A 136 -3.28 16.96 -4.00
C CYS A 136 -2.14 17.26 -3.04
N ARG A 137 -1.06 17.84 -3.55
CA ARG A 137 0.03 18.38 -2.73
C ARG A 137 -0.16 19.88 -2.57
N ILE A 138 -0.27 20.33 -1.32
CA ILE A 138 -0.44 21.73 -0.97
C ILE A 138 0.74 22.19 -0.12
N THR A 139 1.36 23.30 -0.47
CA THR A 139 2.28 24.01 0.42
C THR A 139 1.53 25.16 1.05
N SER A 140 1.32 25.09 2.36
CA SER A 140 0.69 26.13 3.18
C SER A 140 1.75 27.03 3.79
N ASP A 141 1.50 28.33 3.83
CA ASP A 141 2.32 29.27 4.61
C ASP A 141 1.53 29.76 5.83
N ARG A 142 2.03 29.43 7.01
CA ARG A 142 1.45 29.85 8.28
C ARG A 142 2.47 30.70 9.04
N ASN A 143 2.33 32.02 8.96
CA ASN A 143 3.20 32.96 9.65
C ASN A 143 4.69 32.81 9.30
N GLY A 144 5.00 32.56 8.02
CA GLY A 144 6.37 32.38 7.52
C GLY A 144 6.89 30.92 7.69
N LYS A 145 6.12 30.05 8.30
CA LYS A 145 6.43 28.62 8.36
C LYS A 145 5.70 27.87 7.25
N ARG A 146 6.47 27.34 6.31
CA ARG A 146 5.94 26.53 5.20
C ARG A 146 5.77 25.08 5.64
N GLU A 147 4.57 24.56 5.45
CA GLU A 147 4.21 23.17 5.69
C GLU A 147 3.64 22.56 4.41
N ALA A 148 4.14 21.39 4.04
CA ALA A 148 3.61 20.64 2.90
C ALA A 148 2.63 19.57 3.39
N PHE A 149 1.46 19.53 2.76
CA PHE A 149 0.43 18.52 2.99
C PHE A 149 0.24 17.70 1.73
N ASP A 150 0.22 16.37 1.87
CA ASP A 150 -0.28 15.45 0.86
C ASP A 150 -1.69 15.05 1.26
N LEU A 151 -2.68 15.42 0.43
CA LEU A 151 -4.09 15.19 0.70
C LEU A 151 -4.67 14.20 -0.30
N ALA A 152 -5.38 13.17 0.17
CA ALA A 152 -6.29 12.40 -0.66
C ALA A 152 -7.63 13.14 -0.70
N ILE A 153 -8.06 13.52 -1.90
CA ILE A 153 -9.24 14.35 -2.16
C ILE A 153 -10.30 13.51 -2.84
N LYS A 154 -11.53 13.62 -2.36
CA LYS A 154 -12.72 13.16 -3.08
C LYS A 154 -13.70 14.32 -3.20
N ALA A 155 -14.09 14.65 -4.42
CA ALA A 155 -15.09 15.65 -4.72
C ALA A 155 -16.29 15.00 -5.39
N GLN A 156 -17.49 15.28 -4.90
CA GLN A 156 -18.72 14.75 -5.47
C GLN A 156 -19.81 15.82 -5.49
N PRO A 157 -20.63 15.86 -6.56
CA PRO A 157 -21.79 16.74 -6.61
C PRO A 157 -22.84 16.28 -5.61
N ILE A 158 -23.49 17.22 -4.94
CA ILE A 158 -24.65 17.00 -4.11
C ILE A 158 -25.70 18.04 -4.42
N THR A 159 -26.96 17.68 -4.31
CA THR A 159 -28.10 18.60 -4.47
C THR A 159 -28.86 18.69 -3.15
N TYR A 160 -29.06 19.91 -2.68
CA TYR A 160 -29.84 20.18 -1.49
C TYR A 160 -30.82 21.33 -1.75
N ASN A 161 -32.10 21.12 -1.48
CA ASN A 161 -33.17 22.07 -1.75
C ASN A 161 -33.16 22.66 -3.19
N ASN A 162 -32.94 21.80 -4.19
CA ASN A 162 -32.79 22.13 -5.63
C ASN A 162 -31.60 23.04 -5.96
N GLU A 163 -30.68 23.24 -5.05
CA GLU A 163 -29.41 23.92 -5.30
C GLU A 163 -28.25 22.91 -5.35
N ASN A 164 -27.29 23.18 -6.25
CA ASN A 164 -26.16 22.30 -6.46
C ASN A 164 -24.97 22.76 -5.62
N TYR A 165 -24.33 21.80 -4.99
CA TYR A 165 -23.11 21.97 -4.20
C TYR A 165 -22.08 20.89 -4.55
N VAL A 166 -20.87 21.06 -4.07
CA VAL A 166 -19.83 20.02 -4.10
C VAL A 166 -19.47 19.66 -2.67
N LEU A 167 -19.62 18.38 -2.32
CA LEU A 167 -19.04 17.84 -1.11
C LEU A 167 -17.59 17.46 -1.39
N LEU A 168 -16.66 18.16 -0.75
CA LEU A 168 -15.24 17.91 -0.81
C LEU A 168 -14.77 17.27 0.49
N SER A 169 -14.21 16.07 0.40
CA SER A 169 -13.48 15.45 1.50
C SER A 169 -11.97 15.53 1.24
N ALA A 170 -11.22 15.72 2.31
CA ALA A 170 -9.76 15.75 2.28
C ALA A 170 -9.22 14.94 3.47
N LEU A 171 -8.39 13.95 3.18
CA LEU A 171 -7.68 13.14 4.17
C LEU A 171 -6.20 13.47 4.09
N ASP A 172 -5.58 13.84 5.21
CA ASP A 172 -4.13 14.03 5.26
C ASP A 172 -3.41 12.68 5.21
N ILE A 173 -2.71 12.45 4.12
CA ILE A 173 -1.90 11.24 3.86
C ILE A 173 -0.40 11.52 3.94
N SER A 174 0.02 12.68 4.44
CA SER A 174 1.42 13.11 4.50
C SER A 174 2.29 12.12 5.29
N ASN A 175 1.79 11.64 6.43
CA ASN A 175 2.52 10.67 7.24
C ASN A 175 2.64 9.31 6.54
N LYS A 176 1.58 8.87 5.87
CA LYS A 176 1.60 7.63 5.08
C LYS A 176 2.64 7.74 3.96
N LYS A 177 2.61 8.82 3.18
CA LYS A 177 3.58 9.05 2.09
C LYS A 177 5.03 9.20 2.56
N ARG A 178 5.26 9.93 3.67
CA ARG A 178 6.60 10.00 4.26
C ARG A 178 7.12 8.63 4.66
N ARG A 179 6.28 7.81 5.26
CA ARG A 179 6.63 6.46 5.65
C ARG A 179 6.99 5.61 4.43
N GLU A 180 6.17 5.63 3.37
CA GLU A 180 6.43 4.91 2.13
C GLU A 180 7.76 5.33 1.46
N VAL A 181 8.07 6.63 1.46
CA VAL A 181 9.35 7.14 0.92
C VAL A 181 10.52 6.68 1.79
N LEU A 182 10.39 6.78 3.13
CA LEU A 182 11.46 6.34 4.05
C LEU A 182 11.70 4.84 3.93
N GLU A 183 10.65 4.02 3.87
CA GLU A 183 10.75 2.58 3.67
C GLU A 183 11.47 2.25 2.35
N ARG A 184 11.08 2.90 1.24
CA ARG A 184 11.74 2.69 -0.07
C ARG A 184 13.22 3.07 -0.03
N THR A 185 13.56 4.23 0.54
CA THR A 185 14.95 4.70 0.66
C THR A 185 15.76 3.76 1.56
N PHE A 186 15.19 3.35 2.68
CA PHE A 186 15.83 2.40 3.59
C PHE A 186 16.18 1.09 2.89
N PHE A 187 15.22 0.46 2.21
CA PHE A 187 15.50 -0.79 1.49
C PHE A 187 16.55 -0.62 0.40
N HIS A 188 16.50 0.48 -0.36
CA HIS A 188 17.50 0.78 -1.39
C HIS A 188 18.91 0.87 -0.78
N ASP A 189 19.08 1.61 0.30
CA ASP A 189 20.38 1.84 0.92
C ASP A 189 20.94 0.57 1.59
N VAL A 190 20.05 -0.19 2.26
CA VAL A 190 20.44 -1.46 2.90
C VAL A 190 20.80 -2.50 1.84
N LEU A 191 20.06 -2.62 0.74
CA LEU A 191 20.38 -3.52 -0.36
C LEU A 191 21.72 -3.17 -1.03
N ASN A 192 22.00 -1.88 -1.24
CA ASN A 192 23.27 -1.44 -1.79
C ASN A 192 24.45 -1.80 -0.87
N THR A 193 24.29 -1.58 0.44
CA THR A 193 25.31 -1.92 1.43
C THR A 193 25.54 -3.44 1.52
N ALA A 194 24.44 -4.21 1.61
CA ALA A 194 24.50 -5.67 1.64
C ALA A 194 25.09 -6.25 0.35
N GLY A 195 24.75 -5.67 -0.82
CA GLY A 195 25.32 -6.01 -2.11
C GLY A 195 26.83 -5.76 -2.18
N GLY A 196 27.28 -4.65 -1.58
CA GLY A 196 28.72 -4.35 -1.44
C GLY A 196 29.46 -5.40 -0.59
N VAL A 197 28.88 -5.78 0.57
CA VAL A 197 29.44 -6.83 1.44
C VAL A 197 29.48 -8.19 0.70
N TYR A 198 28.39 -8.52 0.01
CA TYR A 198 28.31 -9.75 -0.79
C TYR A 198 29.36 -9.79 -1.89
N GLY A 199 29.57 -8.70 -2.65
CA GLY A 199 30.60 -8.60 -3.67
C GLY A 199 32.01 -8.73 -3.10
N LEU A 200 32.32 -8.00 -2.03
CA LEU A 200 33.61 -8.09 -1.36
C LEU A 200 33.89 -9.48 -0.77
N SER A 201 32.87 -10.14 -0.23
CA SER A 201 33.02 -11.51 0.29
C SER A 201 33.29 -12.52 -0.83
N TYR A 202 32.71 -12.31 -2.02
CA TYR A 202 32.99 -13.12 -3.21
C TYR A 202 34.45 -12.95 -3.67
N GLU A 203 34.92 -11.71 -3.80
CA GLU A 203 36.31 -11.42 -4.15
C GLU A 203 37.30 -11.97 -3.12
N LEU A 204 36.96 -11.84 -1.82
CA LEU A 204 37.78 -12.38 -0.74
C LEU A 204 37.87 -13.90 -0.82
N LYS A 205 36.76 -14.60 -1.05
CA LYS A 205 36.70 -16.04 -1.23
C LYS A 205 37.60 -16.49 -2.38
N ASP A 206 37.56 -15.78 -3.52
CA ASP A 206 38.36 -16.07 -4.71
C ASP A 206 39.89 -15.85 -4.44
N CYS A 207 40.22 -14.76 -3.77
CA CYS A 207 41.62 -14.46 -3.40
C CYS A 207 42.19 -15.45 -2.35
N LEU A 208 41.36 -15.99 -1.48
CA LEU A 208 41.80 -16.89 -0.39
C LEU A 208 41.79 -18.37 -0.78
N ALA A 209 41.25 -18.72 -1.96
CA ALA A 209 41.18 -20.09 -2.45
C ALA A 209 42.57 -20.77 -2.50
N GLU A 210 43.70 -20.00 -2.63
CA GLU A 210 45.06 -20.51 -2.68
C GLU A 210 45.80 -20.45 -1.32
N LEU A 211 45.19 -19.85 -0.25
CA LEU A 211 45.87 -19.52 1.02
C LEU A 211 45.65 -20.51 2.15
N GLY A 212 44.71 -21.45 2.00
CA GLY A 212 44.41 -22.50 2.98
C GLY A 212 42.95 -22.58 3.35
N ASP A 213 42.49 -23.77 3.73
CA ASP A 213 41.10 -24.14 3.89
C ASP A 213 40.35 -23.29 4.95
N GLU A 214 40.99 -22.93 6.06
CA GLU A 214 40.35 -22.18 7.17
C GLU A 214 39.90 -20.75 6.72
N TYR A 215 40.75 -20.04 5.99
CA TYR A 215 40.41 -18.69 5.52
C TYR A 215 39.34 -18.72 4.40
N TYR A 216 39.41 -19.72 3.54
CA TYR A 216 38.40 -19.95 2.50
C TYR A 216 37.03 -20.23 3.11
N GLU A 217 36.97 -21.10 4.14
CA GLU A 217 35.71 -21.42 4.83
C GLU A 217 35.07 -20.18 5.48
N ILE A 218 35.86 -19.31 6.10
CA ILE A 218 35.36 -18.05 6.67
C ILE A 218 34.81 -17.13 5.56
N ALA A 219 35.53 -16.97 4.46
CA ALA A 219 35.10 -16.14 3.34
C ALA A 219 33.82 -16.69 2.68
N ASP A 220 33.72 -18.02 2.52
CA ASP A 220 32.54 -18.69 2.00
C ASP A 220 31.34 -18.50 2.93
N MET A 221 31.55 -18.64 4.23
CA MET A 221 30.49 -18.37 5.22
C MET A 221 30.01 -16.93 5.17
N MET A 222 30.91 -15.94 5.05
CA MET A 222 30.55 -14.53 4.89
C MET A 222 29.74 -14.31 3.64
N HIS A 223 30.13 -14.93 2.51
CA HIS A 223 29.42 -14.83 1.26
C HIS A 223 27.99 -15.41 1.37
N VAL A 224 27.86 -16.61 1.92
CA VAL A 224 26.55 -17.26 2.14
C VAL A 224 25.65 -16.43 3.08
N LEU A 225 26.18 -15.90 4.17
CA LEU A 225 25.41 -15.06 5.11
C LEU A 225 24.98 -13.75 4.48
N SER A 226 25.85 -13.12 3.70
CA SER A 226 25.52 -11.90 2.97
C SER A 226 24.41 -12.13 1.93
N GLY A 227 24.45 -13.26 1.22
CA GLY A 227 23.40 -13.68 0.30
C GLY A 227 22.06 -13.86 1.02
N LYS A 228 22.05 -14.59 2.14
CA LYS A 228 20.85 -14.77 2.98
C LYS A 228 20.27 -13.44 3.46
N LEU A 229 21.12 -12.48 3.84
CA LEU A 229 20.69 -11.15 4.26
C LEU A 229 19.98 -10.41 3.12
N ILE A 230 20.56 -10.44 1.92
CA ILE A 230 19.95 -9.84 0.72
C ILE A 230 18.58 -10.45 0.42
N ASP A 231 18.47 -11.78 0.48
CA ASP A 231 17.21 -12.49 0.22
C ASP A 231 16.13 -12.13 1.25
N GLU A 232 16.52 -11.99 2.53
CA GLU A 232 15.57 -11.57 3.57
C GLU A 232 15.10 -10.12 3.37
N ILE A 233 16.02 -9.20 3.03
CA ILE A 233 15.66 -7.79 2.76
C ILE A 233 14.72 -7.70 1.55
N LYS A 234 15.01 -8.42 0.46
CA LYS A 234 14.13 -8.49 -0.72
C LYS A 234 12.75 -9.03 -0.38
N PHE A 235 12.71 -10.04 0.47
CA PHE A 235 11.43 -10.58 0.92
C PHE A 235 10.61 -9.58 1.71
N GLN A 236 11.21 -8.86 2.66
CA GLN A 236 10.51 -7.81 3.41
C GLN A 236 9.99 -6.72 2.47
N GLN A 237 10.76 -6.34 1.46
CA GLN A 237 10.33 -5.39 0.44
C GLN A 237 9.14 -5.93 -0.38
N GLN A 238 9.18 -7.20 -0.81
CA GLN A 238 8.08 -7.84 -1.53
C GLN A 238 6.81 -7.95 -0.68
N LEU A 239 6.96 -8.29 0.59
CA LEU A 239 5.83 -8.39 1.51
C LEU A 239 5.14 -7.03 1.72
N LEU A 240 5.91 -5.96 1.91
CA LEU A 240 5.37 -4.60 1.97
C LEU A 240 4.68 -4.19 0.67
N ALA A 241 5.25 -4.53 -0.49
CA ALA A 241 4.61 -4.30 -1.78
C ALA A 241 3.29 -5.08 -1.90
N ALA A 242 3.25 -6.32 -1.41
CA ALA A 242 2.03 -7.13 -1.37
C ALA A 242 0.96 -6.53 -0.45
N GLU A 243 1.32 -6.11 0.76
CA GLU A 243 0.38 -5.46 1.69
C GLU A 243 -0.20 -4.16 1.13
N ASN A 244 0.55 -3.46 0.28
CA ASN A 244 0.12 -2.22 -0.37
C ASN A 244 -0.55 -2.44 -1.75
N ASN A 245 -0.81 -3.69 -2.16
CA ASN A 245 -1.33 -4.06 -3.48
C ASN A 245 -0.48 -3.53 -4.66
N GLN A 246 0.84 -3.47 -4.47
CA GLN A 246 1.81 -2.97 -5.45
C GLN A 246 2.75 -4.07 -5.97
N LEU A 247 2.60 -5.32 -5.51
CA LEU A 247 3.43 -6.43 -5.95
C LEU A 247 3.04 -6.84 -7.37
N LEU A 248 4.01 -6.87 -8.27
CA LEU A 248 3.85 -7.35 -9.65
C LEU A 248 4.26 -8.81 -9.73
N LEU A 249 3.45 -9.64 -10.37
CA LEU A 249 3.71 -11.07 -10.57
C LEU A 249 4.61 -11.31 -11.77
N ASP A 250 5.52 -12.27 -11.66
CA ASP A 250 6.36 -12.80 -12.73
C ASP A 250 5.97 -14.25 -13.01
N ILE A 251 4.91 -14.43 -13.81
CA ILE A 251 4.36 -15.75 -14.13
C ILE A 251 5.26 -16.46 -15.14
N ARG A 252 5.71 -17.68 -14.78
CA ARG A 252 6.57 -18.53 -15.61
C ARG A 252 6.13 -19.99 -15.51
N LYS A 253 6.54 -20.79 -16.50
CA LYS A 253 6.40 -22.25 -16.44
C LYS A 253 7.40 -22.83 -15.44
N VAL A 254 6.90 -23.68 -14.56
CA VAL A 254 7.67 -24.31 -13.48
C VAL A 254 7.42 -25.81 -13.51
N SER A 255 8.49 -26.61 -13.69
CA SER A 255 8.45 -28.07 -13.50
C SER A 255 8.42 -28.39 -12.00
N LEU A 256 7.34 -28.95 -11.52
CA LEU A 256 7.12 -29.11 -10.08
C LEU A 256 8.09 -30.11 -9.45
N GLN A 257 8.40 -31.20 -10.11
CA GLN A 257 9.29 -32.25 -9.56
C GLN A 257 10.69 -31.70 -9.27
N GLU A 258 11.30 -30.98 -10.24
CA GLU A 258 12.61 -30.38 -10.10
C GLU A 258 12.57 -29.26 -9.06
N PHE A 259 11.53 -28.41 -9.13
CA PHE A 259 11.35 -27.27 -8.24
C PHE A 259 11.23 -27.69 -6.76
N ILE A 260 10.38 -28.68 -6.45
CA ILE A 260 10.19 -29.18 -5.08
C ILE A 260 11.44 -29.89 -4.57
N SER A 261 12.11 -30.67 -5.41
CA SER A 261 13.37 -31.33 -5.03
C SER A 261 14.43 -30.31 -4.64
N THR A 262 14.57 -29.23 -5.40
CA THR A 262 15.48 -28.12 -5.10
C THR A 262 15.14 -27.44 -3.78
N ILE A 263 13.86 -27.17 -3.52
CA ILE A 263 13.40 -26.55 -2.24
C ILE A 263 13.73 -27.43 -1.04
N ILE A 264 13.50 -28.73 -1.16
CA ILE A 264 13.81 -29.71 -0.10
C ILE A 264 15.32 -29.73 0.17
N GLU A 265 16.15 -29.76 -0.88
CA GLU A 265 17.62 -29.76 -0.73
C GLU A 265 18.12 -28.47 -0.08
N VAL A 266 17.61 -27.29 -0.50
CA VAL A 266 17.93 -26.00 0.10
C VAL A 266 17.52 -25.98 1.57
N THR A 267 16.34 -26.51 1.89
CA THR A 267 15.87 -26.59 3.26
C THR A 267 16.78 -27.48 4.12
N ARG A 268 17.15 -28.65 3.63
CA ARG A 268 18.08 -29.57 4.33
C ARG A 268 19.45 -28.93 4.63
N LYS A 269 19.98 -28.11 3.71
CA LYS A 269 21.28 -27.44 3.89
C LYS A 269 21.22 -26.22 4.84
N ASN A 270 20.08 -25.59 4.96
CA ASN A 270 19.92 -24.31 5.67
C ASN A 270 19.40 -24.43 7.10
N ILE A 271 18.83 -25.56 7.46
CA ILE A 271 18.36 -25.84 8.81
C ILE A 271 19.44 -26.71 9.45
N ASP A 272 19.81 -26.42 10.70
CA ASP A 272 20.65 -27.32 11.53
C ASP A 272 19.89 -28.63 11.80
N SER A 273 19.46 -29.27 10.74
CA SER A 273 18.50 -30.36 10.67
C SER A 273 19.16 -31.73 10.62
N ASN A 274 20.29 -31.90 11.29
CA ASN A 274 20.87 -33.24 11.44
C ASN A 274 19.94 -34.24 12.17
N GLU A 275 18.73 -33.78 12.55
CA GLU A 275 17.82 -34.51 13.42
C GLU A 275 16.41 -34.71 12.84
N VAL A 276 16.02 -34.00 11.76
CA VAL A 276 14.69 -34.11 11.14
C VAL A 276 14.81 -34.52 9.67
N ASP A 277 14.18 -35.60 9.30
CA ASP A 277 14.15 -36.05 7.90
C ASP A 277 12.99 -35.41 7.12
N ILE A 278 13.28 -34.86 5.90
CA ILE A 278 12.27 -34.30 5.00
C ILE A 278 12.09 -35.26 3.81
N ILE A 279 10.92 -35.83 3.66
CA ILE A 279 10.63 -36.79 2.59
C ILE A 279 9.61 -36.23 1.60
N LEU A 280 9.89 -36.38 0.31
CA LEU A 280 8.91 -36.19 -0.76
C LEU A 280 8.15 -37.49 -0.93
N GLN A 281 6.91 -37.57 -0.41
CA GLN A 281 6.10 -38.80 -0.47
C GLN A 281 5.46 -38.96 -1.83
N HIS A 282 4.99 -37.85 -2.41
CA HIS A 282 4.35 -37.86 -3.73
C HIS A 282 4.54 -36.50 -4.43
N CYS A 283 4.83 -36.55 -5.71
CA CYS A 283 4.87 -35.35 -6.58
C CYS A 283 4.51 -35.78 -8.00
N ASP A 284 3.41 -35.27 -8.52
CA ASP A 284 3.06 -35.45 -9.92
C ASP A 284 4.04 -34.66 -10.80
N ASP A 285 4.53 -35.30 -11.88
CA ASP A 285 5.48 -34.71 -12.84
C ASP A 285 4.71 -33.83 -13.84
N ILE A 286 4.51 -32.57 -13.48
CA ILE A 286 3.78 -31.57 -14.28
C ILE A 286 4.47 -30.23 -14.29
N GLU A 287 4.15 -29.44 -15.30
CA GLU A 287 4.44 -28.01 -15.37
C GLU A 287 3.20 -27.18 -15.04
N ILE A 288 3.40 -26.11 -14.30
CA ILE A 288 2.35 -25.10 -14.02
C ILE A 288 2.84 -23.70 -14.37
N GLU A 289 1.91 -22.78 -14.63
CA GLU A 289 2.23 -21.36 -14.80
C GLU A 289 1.99 -20.62 -13.49
N THR A 290 3.06 -20.10 -12.88
CA THR A 290 2.99 -19.43 -11.58
C THR A 290 4.19 -18.51 -11.37
N ASP A 291 4.11 -17.64 -10.35
CA ASP A 291 5.29 -16.94 -9.85
C ASP A 291 6.12 -17.87 -8.96
N SER A 292 7.23 -18.35 -9.52
CA SER A 292 8.12 -19.31 -8.85
C SER A 292 8.74 -18.76 -7.56
N VAL A 293 8.98 -17.44 -7.47
CA VAL A 293 9.58 -16.79 -6.28
C VAL A 293 8.59 -16.79 -5.14
N LEU A 294 7.33 -16.43 -5.40
CA LEU A 294 6.28 -16.44 -4.38
C LEU A 294 5.95 -17.87 -3.94
N LEU A 295 5.83 -18.80 -4.89
CA LEU A 295 5.59 -20.23 -4.58
C LEU A 295 6.72 -20.79 -3.71
N GLN A 296 7.98 -20.57 -4.09
CA GLN A 296 9.14 -20.99 -3.30
C GLN A 296 9.08 -20.44 -1.88
N ARG A 297 8.75 -19.16 -1.72
CA ARG A 297 8.68 -18.52 -0.40
C ARG A 297 7.60 -19.13 0.48
N ILE A 298 6.43 -19.42 -0.06
CA ILE A 298 5.35 -20.08 0.67
C ILE A 298 5.80 -21.46 1.13
N LEU A 299 6.36 -22.26 0.23
CA LEU A 299 6.80 -23.63 0.54
C LEU A 299 7.96 -23.67 1.53
N LEU A 300 8.93 -22.77 1.42
CA LEU A 300 10.01 -22.63 2.41
C LEU A 300 9.46 -22.27 3.80
N ASN A 301 8.47 -21.40 3.88
CA ASN A 301 7.82 -21.07 5.15
C ASN A 301 7.05 -22.28 5.73
N MET A 302 6.34 -23.06 4.88
CA MET A 302 5.67 -24.28 5.32
C MET A 302 6.68 -25.29 5.87
N LEU A 303 7.76 -25.56 5.14
CA LEU A 303 8.83 -26.47 5.53
C LEU A 303 9.53 -26.04 6.81
N LYS A 304 9.93 -24.76 6.88
CA LYS A 304 10.57 -24.18 8.06
C LYS A 304 9.70 -24.33 9.31
N ASN A 305 8.41 -24.02 9.21
CA ASN A 305 7.48 -24.18 10.33
C ASN A 305 7.34 -25.64 10.75
N ALA A 306 7.26 -26.57 9.78
CA ALA A 306 7.16 -27.99 10.07
C ALA A 306 8.42 -28.54 10.76
N VAL A 307 9.61 -28.19 10.25
CA VAL A 307 10.90 -28.63 10.85
C VAL A 307 11.10 -28.01 12.23
N GLU A 308 10.85 -26.71 12.40
CA GLU A 308 10.99 -26.04 13.71
C GLU A 308 10.00 -26.57 14.78
N ALA A 309 8.88 -27.16 14.35
CA ALA A 309 7.92 -27.80 15.25
C ALA A 309 8.25 -29.26 15.54
N SER A 310 9.11 -29.89 14.74
CA SER A 310 9.45 -31.32 14.83
C SER A 310 10.53 -31.55 15.90
N GLY A 311 10.48 -32.73 16.51
CA GLY A 311 11.53 -33.25 17.41
C GLY A 311 12.59 -34.06 16.67
N ILE A 312 13.57 -34.54 17.45
CA ILE A 312 14.62 -35.46 16.96
C ILE A 312 13.97 -36.74 16.40
N GLU A 313 14.44 -37.20 15.25
CA GLU A 313 13.92 -38.39 14.53
C GLU A 313 12.49 -38.24 13.96
N ASP A 314 11.87 -37.04 14.03
CA ASP A 314 10.61 -36.80 13.35
C ASP A 314 10.81 -36.68 11.83
N VAL A 315 9.74 -36.97 11.10
CA VAL A 315 9.70 -36.89 9.64
C VAL A 315 8.74 -35.80 9.20
N VAL A 316 9.24 -34.87 8.38
CA VAL A 316 8.42 -33.91 7.67
C VAL A 316 8.09 -34.45 6.27
N ALA A 317 6.81 -34.62 5.99
CA ALA A 317 6.34 -35.20 4.74
C ALA A 317 5.81 -34.10 3.79
N VAL A 318 6.27 -34.13 2.55
CA VAL A 318 5.85 -33.24 1.47
C VAL A 318 5.06 -34.01 0.44
N ASN A 319 3.88 -33.51 0.05
CA ASN A 319 3.10 -34.08 -1.04
C ASN A 319 2.67 -32.95 -2.00
N VAL A 320 2.68 -33.29 -3.30
CA VAL A 320 2.17 -32.45 -4.39
C VAL A 320 1.20 -33.27 -5.20
N ILE A 321 -0.06 -32.90 -5.17
CA ILE A 321 -1.15 -33.66 -5.79
C ILE A 321 -1.82 -32.77 -6.84
N LEU A 322 -1.97 -33.35 -8.03
CA LEU A 322 -2.68 -32.76 -9.14
C LEU A 322 -4.20 -32.98 -8.98
N ASN A 323 -4.97 -31.94 -8.96
CA ASN A 323 -6.42 -31.96 -9.12
C ASN A 323 -6.80 -31.57 -10.57
N GLU A 324 -8.09 -31.56 -10.90
CA GLU A 324 -8.56 -31.21 -12.26
C GLU A 324 -8.02 -29.87 -12.74
N ASP A 325 -8.22 -28.78 -11.98
CA ASP A 325 -7.86 -27.42 -12.34
C ASP A 325 -6.85 -26.77 -11.40
N SER A 326 -6.34 -27.49 -10.41
CA SER A 326 -5.46 -26.97 -9.37
C SER A 326 -4.34 -27.94 -9.02
N VAL A 327 -3.34 -27.42 -8.33
CA VAL A 327 -2.27 -28.20 -7.70
C VAL A 327 -2.28 -27.93 -6.22
N ARG A 328 -2.28 -28.99 -5.43
CA ARG A 328 -2.23 -28.92 -3.97
C ARG A 328 -0.88 -29.35 -3.45
N PHE A 329 -0.25 -28.45 -2.74
CA PHE A 329 0.97 -28.69 -1.96
C PHE A 329 0.59 -28.91 -0.51
N SER A 330 1.21 -29.90 0.14
CA SER A 330 1.03 -30.12 1.57
C SER A 330 2.35 -30.46 2.26
N VAL A 331 2.51 -29.93 3.46
CA VAL A 331 3.66 -30.18 4.34
C VAL A 331 3.12 -30.61 5.69
N ASN A 332 3.44 -31.85 6.09
CA ASN A 332 2.98 -32.45 7.35
C ASN A 332 4.14 -32.65 8.32
N ASN A 333 3.90 -32.41 9.60
CA ASN A 333 4.74 -32.81 10.72
C ASN A 333 3.89 -33.43 11.84
N ARG A 334 4.50 -34.23 12.70
CA ARG A 334 3.81 -35.01 13.74
C ARG A 334 3.25 -34.19 14.89
N GLN A 335 3.76 -33.00 15.12
CA GLN A 335 3.33 -32.15 16.23
C GLN A 335 1.97 -31.51 15.92
N TYR A 336 1.09 -31.42 16.92
CA TYR A 336 -0.18 -30.72 16.78
C TYR A 336 -0.11 -29.33 17.44
N MET A 337 -0.94 -28.41 16.96
CA MET A 337 -1.07 -27.08 17.53
C MET A 337 -2.22 -27.03 18.53
N ASP A 338 -2.01 -26.39 19.67
CA ASP A 338 -3.08 -26.09 20.61
C ASP A 338 -4.19 -25.25 19.96
N GLU A 339 -5.42 -25.41 20.42
CA GLU A 339 -6.59 -24.72 19.87
C GLU A 339 -6.44 -23.20 19.86
N SER A 340 -5.84 -22.64 20.90
CA SER A 340 -5.54 -21.19 21.01
C SER A 340 -4.57 -20.70 19.92
N ILE A 341 -3.63 -21.55 19.49
CA ILE A 341 -2.70 -21.24 18.39
C ILE A 341 -3.41 -21.37 17.06
N GLN A 342 -4.22 -22.43 16.87
CA GLN A 342 -4.95 -22.67 15.63
C GLN A 342 -5.86 -21.47 15.26
N LEU A 343 -6.49 -20.82 16.24
CA LEU A 343 -7.33 -19.66 16.03
C LEU A 343 -6.59 -18.40 15.55
N GLN A 344 -5.28 -18.35 15.69
CA GLN A 344 -4.47 -17.15 15.45
C GLN A 344 -3.34 -17.34 14.44
N VAL A 345 -3.09 -18.57 13.99
CA VAL A 345 -1.89 -18.93 13.21
C VAL A 345 -1.66 -18.08 11.96
N PHE A 346 -2.71 -17.58 11.33
CA PHE A 346 -2.62 -16.70 10.15
C PHE A 346 -2.74 -15.20 10.47
N GLN A 347 -2.85 -14.83 11.75
CA GLN A 347 -2.90 -13.41 12.10
C GLN A 347 -1.53 -12.77 11.95
N ARG A 348 -1.51 -11.52 11.47
CA ARG A 348 -0.29 -10.73 11.37
C ARG A 348 0.34 -10.54 12.74
N SER A 349 1.65 -10.71 12.81
CA SER A 349 2.43 -10.56 14.05
C SER A 349 2.13 -11.60 15.15
N PHE A 350 1.37 -12.67 14.85
CA PHE A 350 1.20 -13.78 15.79
C PHE A 350 2.36 -14.76 15.70
N SER A 351 3.04 -15.02 16.82
CA SER A 351 4.11 -16.00 16.94
C SER A 351 4.14 -16.59 18.32
N THR A 352 4.35 -17.91 18.41
CA THR A 352 4.62 -18.61 19.67
C THR A 352 6.11 -18.56 20.08
N LYS A 353 6.97 -17.98 19.21
CA LYS A 353 8.45 -18.05 19.30
C LYS A 353 9.11 -16.71 19.63
N GLY A 354 8.33 -15.64 19.94
CA GLY A 354 8.83 -14.31 20.31
C GLY A 354 8.18 -13.16 19.53
N SER A 355 8.30 -11.94 20.04
CA SER A 355 7.66 -10.73 19.52
C SER A 355 8.16 -10.30 18.12
N ASP A 356 9.37 -10.73 17.74
CA ASP A 356 10.02 -10.34 16.48
C ASP A 356 9.78 -11.36 15.33
N ARG A 357 8.93 -12.35 15.58
CA ARG A 357 8.52 -13.39 14.64
C ARG A 357 6.99 -13.34 14.45
N GLY A 358 6.45 -13.98 13.42
CA GLY A 358 4.99 -14.06 13.20
C GLY A 358 4.52 -13.52 11.84
N ILE A 359 5.47 -13.37 10.91
CA ILE A 359 5.17 -12.94 9.55
C ILE A 359 5.01 -14.15 8.59
N GLY A 360 5.62 -15.29 8.94
CA GLY A 360 5.71 -16.45 8.04
C GLY A 360 4.35 -17.03 7.62
N THR A 361 3.47 -17.36 8.56
CA THR A 361 2.15 -17.92 8.26
C THR A 361 1.20 -16.87 7.66
N TYR A 362 1.29 -15.63 8.11
CA TYR A 362 0.57 -14.51 7.53
C TYR A 362 0.97 -14.29 6.06
N SER A 363 2.28 -14.26 5.76
CA SER A 363 2.76 -14.08 4.38
C SER A 363 2.37 -15.25 3.47
N MET A 364 2.36 -16.50 3.97
CA MET A 364 1.87 -17.65 3.20
C MET A 364 0.43 -17.40 2.73
N ARG A 365 -0.44 -16.94 3.63
CA ARG A 365 -1.84 -16.67 3.31
C ARG A 365 -2.00 -15.49 2.36
N LEU A 366 -1.35 -14.36 2.64
CA LEU A 366 -1.38 -13.18 1.79
C LEU A 366 -0.92 -13.49 0.36
N LEU A 367 0.26 -14.10 0.22
CA LEU A 367 0.82 -14.40 -1.10
C LEU A 367 0.05 -15.50 -1.82
N GLY A 368 -0.38 -16.53 -1.11
CA GLY A 368 -1.11 -17.68 -1.68
C GLY A 368 -2.52 -17.33 -2.12
N GLU A 369 -3.28 -16.56 -1.32
CA GLU A 369 -4.68 -16.25 -1.60
C GLU A 369 -4.84 -15.01 -2.49
N GLU A 370 -4.13 -13.91 -2.18
CA GLU A 370 -4.32 -12.65 -2.90
C GLU A 370 -3.55 -12.60 -4.22
N TYR A 371 -2.37 -13.21 -4.28
CA TYR A 371 -1.47 -13.12 -5.45
C TYR A 371 -1.49 -14.38 -6.31
N LEU A 372 -1.27 -15.56 -5.75
CA LEU A 372 -1.33 -16.81 -6.50
C LEU A 372 -2.77 -17.33 -6.73
N LYS A 373 -3.79 -16.57 -6.30
CA LYS A 373 -5.23 -16.87 -6.47
C LYS A 373 -5.63 -18.25 -5.96
N GLY A 374 -4.88 -18.74 -5.00
CA GLY A 374 -5.06 -20.04 -4.41
C GLY A 374 -5.83 -20.01 -3.09
N LYS A 375 -5.67 -21.08 -2.32
CA LYS A 375 -6.22 -21.23 -0.98
C LYS A 375 -5.14 -21.74 -0.04
N VAL A 376 -5.03 -21.16 1.15
CA VAL A 376 -4.09 -21.58 2.19
C VAL A 376 -4.86 -21.95 3.45
N TRP A 377 -4.66 -23.17 3.94
CA TRP A 377 -5.28 -23.65 5.17
C TRP A 377 -4.36 -24.65 5.88
N PHE A 378 -4.78 -25.12 7.03
CA PHE A 378 -4.12 -26.22 7.75
C PHE A 378 -5.16 -27.15 8.39
N THR A 379 -4.69 -28.32 8.77
CA THR A 379 -5.35 -29.24 9.69
C THR A 379 -4.38 -29.57 10.82
N SER A 380 -4.89 -29.68 12.05
CA SER A 380 -4.04 -30.05 13.18
C SER A 380 -4.84 -30.86 14.19
N ASN A 381 -4.37 -32.06 14.51
CA ASN A 381 -4.94 -32.94 15.50
C ASN A 381 -3.86 -33.89 16.08
N VAL A 382 -4.16 -34.48 17.24
CA VAL A 382 -3.22 -35.32 17.98
C VAL A 382 -2.79 -36.60 17.21
N LYS A 383 -3.62 -37.11 16.29
CA LYS A 383 -3.35 -38.36 15.58
C LYS A 383 -2.46 -38.17 14.35
N GLU A 384 -2.73 -37.12 13.60
CA GLU A 384 -2.12 -36.88 12.29
C GLU A 384 -1.08 -35.75 12.33
N GLY A 385 -0.96 -35.06 13.47
CA GLY A 385 -0.09 -33.90 13.62
C GLY A 385 -0.68 -32.67 12.93
N THR A 386 0.18 -31.82 12.38
CA THR A 386 -0.19 -30.62 11.67
C THR A 386 0.18 -30.73 10.18
N THR A 387 -0.77 -30.38 9.31
CA THR A 387 -0.55 -30.28 7.88
C THR A 387 -0.93 -28.89 7.40
N PHE A 388 0.00 -28.16 6.79
CA PHE A 388 -0.28 -26.96 6.04
C PHE A 388 -0.52 -27.30 4.57
N TYR A 389 -1.48 -26.61 3.97
CA TYR A 389 -1.87 -26.79 2.58
C TYR A 389 -1.81 -25.45 1.83
N LEU A 390 -1.34 -25.53 0.60
CA LEU A 390 -1.49 -24.49 -0.43
C LEU A 390 -2.11 -25.17 -1.66
N GLU A 391 -3.18 -24.62 -2.18
CA GLU A 391 -3.78 -25.05 -3.44
C GLU A 391 -3.85 -23.86 -4.39
N ILE A 392 -3.24 -23.96 -5.56
CA ILE A 392 -3.19 -22.88 -6.57
C ILE A 392 -3.73 -23.39 -7.91
N PRO A 393 -4.27 -22.52 -8.78
CA PRO A 393 -4.61 -22.86 -10.14
C PRO A 393 -3.38 -23.38 -10.91
N LYS A 394 -3.59 -24.22 -11.93
CA LYS A 394 -2.52 -24.68 -12.84
C LYS A 394 -2.06 -23.58 -13.77
N GLU A 395 -2.97 -22.68 -14.15
CA GLU A 395 -2.75 -21.51 -14.98
C GLU A 395 -2.94 -20.29 -14.09
N GLY A 396 -1.88 -19.51 -13.92
CA GLY A 396 -1.80 -18.38 -13.00
C GLY A 396 -2.42 -17.08 -13.51
#